data_5021d93a880dccf36aa6dad9ebddd34d
#
_entry.id   5021d93a880dccf36aa6dad9ebddd34d
#
_cell.length_a   1.000
_cell.length_b   1.000
_cell.length_c   1.000
_cell.angle_alpha   90.00
_cell.angle_beta   90.00
_cell.angle_gamma   90.00
#
_symmetry.space_group_name_H-M   'P 1'
#
loop_
_entity.id
_entity.type
_entity.pdbx_description
1 polymer ?
#
loop_
_entity_poly.entity_id
_entity_poly.type
_entity_poly.pdbx_seq_one_letter_code
_entity_poly.pdbx_strand_id
1 'polypeptide(L)'
;MPEILPDTLVINAKIPNQDFGFDGLCGAGLAYKLAEALLGEKEAEDLLPIAAIATIADIVPLMSENRRIVTKGLKLFEHHLPAGIKALLKENKVSISSPSASAISFKIAPKINASGRMGDAADSLKLYLETDPVKIKKLLVKIGEHNTKRQNLCNSIYEDAISALEKTKMKDVRVITLASKKWDQGVLGIVCSRLVEKYHRPVFLFSQEGDILKGSGRSIDDINIHALLSSMSDILETYGGHSMAAGVTIKRSQYEEFSKRVNAFAFAHVNDEVFIPIKYYDAELSLSQINQNLLDELKLLEPCGCGNLAPKFKITTSELSFTPMKRFPEHAEIKIGDFPLLMFNYTPFAKAMRFSRQKSFIFEFQEGERKGIVSEFDGGSFINQDANGYVFPFEVEQLKYDKTTTASYTIYQPQSLLNHVTQASATVFGTAFVAFSGYDYVSFAKTYSNQGIYYYGIADKTCAGYNSLLLSPQGVDWAKNYNKIVFLSPILEEGYIAELNKVSSAQIFVPTSEKLPYRYNSLNLSRENFGKIYSALASKQNTLFVDEFDIFDKLFASRNIKFLDYFVALKVFEELGLAKIESERGLMKISADKTVKKNLTESKIYSKLSLIKNMLKENQ
;
A
#
# COMPACT_ATOMS: atom_id res chain seq x y z
N MET A 1 -0.77 -28.98 -18.24
CA MET A 1 -1.47 -30.27 -18.41
C MET A 1 -0.44 -31.40 -18.36
N PRO A 2 -0.79 -32.58 -17.86
CA PRO A 2 0.11 -33.73 -17.99
C PRO A 2 0.37 -34.04 -19.47
N GLU A 3 1.59 -34.49 -19.79
CA GLU A 3 1.97 -34.86 -21.16
C GLU A 3 1.14 -36.04 -21.68
N ILE A 4 0.68 -36.90 -20.78
CA ILE A 4 -0.16 -38.05 -21.10
C ILE A 4 -1.51 -37.86 -20.44
N LEU A 5 -2.57 -37.77 -21.23
CA LEU A 5 -3.93 -37.72 -20.74
C LEU A 5 -4.36 -39.09 -20.20
N PRO A 6 -5.25 -39.15 -19.16
CA PRO A 6 -5.81 -40.39 -18.67
C PRO A 6 -6.61 -41.09 -19.79
N ASP A 7 -6.66 -42.43 -19.73
CA ASP A 7 -7.42 -43.26 -20.69
C ASP A 7 -8.92 -43.20 -20.37
N THR A 8 -9.50 -42.04 -20.59
CA THR A 8 -10.91 -41.72 -20.40
C THR A 8 -11.30 -40.50 -21.22
N LEU A 9 -12.61 -40.24 -21.34
CA LEU A 9 -13.10 -39.03 -21.99
C LEU A 9 -12.71 -37.79 -21.14
N VAL A 10 -11.86 -36.94 -21.70
CA VAL A 10 -11.40 -35.70 -21.07
C VAL A 10 -11.99 -34.49 -21.78
N ILE A 11 -12.73 -33.67 -21.06
CA ILE A 11 -13.24 -32.37 -21.54
C ILE A 11 -12.43 -31.26 -20.88
N ASN A 12 -11.57 -30.62 -21.65
CA ASN A 12 -10.78 -29.49 -21.16
C ASN A 12 -10.44 -28.56 -22.34
N ALA A 13 -10.85 -27.31 -22.26
CA ALA A 13 -10.64 -26.31 -23.32
C ALA A 13 -9.15 -26.02 -23.63
N LYS A 14 -8.21 -26.43 -22.77
CA LYS A 14 -6.76 -26.23 -22.92
C LYS A 14 -6.04 -27.43 -23.61
N ILE A 15 -6.77 -28.44 -24.04
CA ILE A 15 -6.16 -29.54 -24.83
C ILE A 15 -5.76 -28.98 -26.20
N PRO A 16 -4.50 -29.18 -26.65
CA PRO A 16 -4.06 -28.72 -27.97
C PRO A 16 -4.89 -29.33 -29.12
N ASN A 17 -5.08 -28.57 -30.19
CA ASN A 17 -5.80 -28.98 -31.40
C ASN A 17 -7.28 -29.35 -31.20
N GLN A 18 -7.97 -28.70 -30.25
CA GLN A 18 -9.42 -28.80 -30.11
C GLN A 18 -10.13 -27.64 -30.81
N ASP A 19 -11.26 -27.94 -31.47
CA ASP A 19 -12.07 -26.94 -32.20
C ASP A 19 -12.97 -26.08 -31.28
N PHE A 20 -12.73 -26.06 -29.97
CA PHE A 20 -13.58 -25.33 -29.01
C PHE A 20 -13.48 -23.80 -29.15
N GLY A 21 -12.39 -23.31 -29.76
CA GLY A 21 -12.21 -21.88 -30.12
C GLY A 21 -11.98 -20.90 -28.96
N PHE A 22 -12.09 -21.34 -27.68
CA PHE A 22 -11.86 -20.52 -26.50
C PHE A 22 -11.37 -21.36 -25.31
N ASP A 23 -10.16 -21.10 -24.85
CA ASP A 23 -9.48 -21.86 -23.78
C ASP A 23 -9.60 -21.27 -22.38
N GLY A 24 -10.27 -20.11 -22.27
CA GLY A 24 -10.36 -19.30 -21.03
C GLY A 24 -11.47 -19.71 -20.06
N LEU A 25 -12.23 -20.79 -20.28
CA LEU A 25 -13.30 -21.22 -19.39
C LEU A 25 -12.78 -21.74 -18.04
N CYS A 26 -13.44 -21.38 -16.95
CA CYS A 26 -13.28 -22.07 -15.65
C CYS A 26 -13.98 -23.44 -15.66
N GLY A 27 -13.72 -24.28 -14.64
CA GLY A 27 -14.34 -25.60 -14.55
C GLY A 27 -15.88 -25.58 -14.58
N ALA A 28 -16.51 -24.62 -13.89
CA ALA A 28 -17.97 -24.46 -13.94
C ALA A 28 -18.47 -23.95 -15.30
N GLY A 29 -17.68 -23.13 -16.00
CA GLY A 29 -17.99 -22.71 -17.37
C GLY A 29 -17.97 -23.91 -18.34
N LEU A 30 -16.99 -24.82 -18.21
CA LEU A 30 -16.94 -26.08 -18.97
C LEU A 30 -18.14 -26.99 -18.64
N ALA A 31 -18.47 -27.14 -17.36
CA ALA A 31 -19.64 -27.93 -16.94
C ALA A 31 -20.94 -27.34 -17.51
N TYR A 32 -21.07 -26.00 -17.53
CA TYR A 32 -22.20 -25.33 -18.16
C TYR A 32 -22.28 -25.64 -19.67
N LYS A 33 -21.15 -25.56 -20.39
CA LYS A 33 -21.11 -25.89 -21.83
C LYS A 33 -21.47 -27.34 -22.11
N LEU A 34 -21.07 -28.26 -21.25
CA LEU A 34 -21.49 -29.66 -21.35
C LEU A 34 -23.00 -29.80 -21.10
N ALA A 35 -23.55 -29.11 -20.10
CA ALA A 35 -24.99 -29.10 -19.86
C ALA A 35 -25.78 -28.50 -21.02
N GLU A 36 -25.30 -27.39 -21.60
CA GLU A 36 -25.88 -26.76 -22.80
C GLU A 36 -25.91 -27.72 -24.00
N ALA A 37 -24.84 -28.51 -24.20
CA ALA A 37 -24.77 -29.49 -25.27
C ALA A 37 -25.70 -30.71 -25.06
N LEU A 38 -25.91 -31.11 -23.81
CA LEU A 38 -26.74 -32.28 -23.45
C LEU A 38 -28.23 -31.97 -23.33
N LEU A 39 -28.58 -30.81 -22.78
CA LEU A 39 -29.93 -30.41 -22.46
C LEU A 39 -30.56 -29.47 -23.49
N GLY A 40 -29.72 -28.76 -24.23
CA GLY A 40 -30.11 -27.64 -25.07
C GLY A 40 -29.97 -26.29 -24.34
N GLU A 41 -29.88 -25.19 -25.11
CA GLU A 41 -29.61 -23.84 -24.57
C GLU A 41 -30.69 -23.40 -23.56
N LYS A 42 -31.96 -23.66 -23.86
CA LYS A 42 -33.08 -23.22 -23.05
C LYS A 42 -33.12 -23.86 -21.66
N GLU A 43 -32.93 -25.18 -21.60
CA GLU A 43 -32.92 -25.95 -20.37
C GLU A 43 -31.67 -25.72 -19.53
N ALA A 44 -30.56 -25.36 -20.18
CA ALA A 44 -29.31 -25.03 -19.50
C ALA A 44 -29.30 -23.60 -18.91
N GLU A 45 -30.23 -22.71 -19.30
CA GLU A 45 -30.29 -21.32 -18.77
C GLU A 45 -30.37 -21.25 -17.24
N ASP A 46 -31.03 -22.22 -16.61
CA ASP A 46 -31.14 -22.31 -15.14
C ASP A 46 -29.76 -22.43 -14.43
N LEU A 47 -28.74 -22.87 -15.13
CA LEU A 47 -27.38 -23.04 -14.61
C LEU A 47 -26.49 -21.80 -14.84
N LEU A 48 -26.89 -20.88 -15.72
CA LEU A 48 -26.11 -19.67 -16.03
C LEU A 48 -25.75 -18.82 -14.81
N PRO A 49 -26.64 -18.57 -13.84
CA PRO A 49 -26.29 -17.80 -12.64
C PRO A 49 -25.17 -18.41 -11.84
N ILE A 50 -25.13 -19.75 -11.72
CA ILE A 50 -24.07 -20.48 -10.99
C ILE A 50 -22.76 -20.38 -11.77
N ALA A 51 -22.80 -20.62 -13.08
CA ALA A 51 -21.64 -20.50 -13.97
C ALA A 51 -21.07 -19.08 -13.95
N ALA A 52 -21.92 -18.04 -13.93
CA ALA A 52 -21.52 -16.64 -13.84
C ALA A 52 -20.77 -16.33 -12.53
N ILE A 53 -21.33 -16.76 -11.37
CA ILE A 53 -20.67 -16.59 -10.07
C ILE A 53 -19.30 -17.28 -10.07
N ALA A 54 -19.22 -18.50 -10.57
CA ALA A 54 -17.96 -19.24 -10.61
C ALA A 54 -16.93 -18.62 -11.56
N THR A 55 -17.36 -18.15 -12.74
CA THR A 55 -16.51 -17.44 -13.71
C THR A 55 -15.88 -16.20 -13.10
N ILE A 56 -16.68 -15.41 -12.36
CA ILE A 56 -16.20 -14.22 -11.64
C ILE A 56 -15.26 -14.63 -10.48
N ALA A 57 -15.64 -15.65 -9.70
CA ALA A 57 -14.90 -16.08 -8.52
C ALA A 57 -13.52 -16.69 -8.84
N ASP A 58 -13.38 -17.32 -10.00
CA ASP A 58 -12.15 -17.93 -10.50
C ASP A 58 -11.21 -16.94 -11.23
N ILE A 59 -11.68 -15.68 -11.38
CA ILE A 59 -10.92 -14.56 -11.97
C ILE A 59 -10.42 -14.89 -13.40
N VAL A 60 -11.19 -15.65 -14.16
CA VAL A 60 -10.88 -15.90 -15.58
C VAL A 60 -11.25 -14.68 -16.44
N PRO A 61 -10.59 -14.49 -17.61
CA PRO A 61 -10.83 -13.32 -18.45
C PRO A 61 -12.31 -13.17 -18.85
N LEU A 62 -12.91 -12.02 -18.55
CA LEU A 62 -14.30 -11.68 -18.92
C LEU A 62 -14.38 -11.22 -20.38
N MET A 63 -13.94 -12.10 -21.27
CA MET A 63 -13.95 -11.92 -22.72
C MET A 63 -14.72 -13.06 -23.38
N SER A 64 -15.13 -12.86 -24.62
CA SER A 64 -15.76 -13.89 -25.43
C SER A 64 -16.86 -14.67 -24.67
N GLU A 65 -16.74 -16.00 -24.56
CA GLU A 65 -17.73 -16.87 -23.92
C GLU A 65 -17.92 -16.59 -22.43
N ASN A 66 -16.84 -16.29 -21.70
CA ASN A 66 -16.95 -15.92 -20.28
C ASN A 66 -17.77 -14.64 -20.10
N ARG A 67 -17.60 -13.62 -20.97
CA ARG A 67 -18.41 -12.40 -20.93
C ARG A 67 -19.88 -12.71 -21.21
N ARG A 68 -20.16 -13.60 -22.17
CA ARG A 68 -21.53 -14.05 -22.50
C ARG A 68 -22.18 -14.72 -21.29
N ILE A 69 -21.48 -15.68 -20.65
CA ILE A 69 -21.95 -16.40 -19.46
C ILE A 69 -22.26 -15.43 -18.33
N VAL A 70 -21.33 -14.49 -18.03
CA VAL A 70 -21.54 -13.53 -16.93
C VAL A 70 -22.66 -12.55 -17.25
N THR A 71 -22.70 -11.99 -18.45
CA THR A 71 -23.73 -11.02 -18.84
C THR A 71 -25.14 -11.62 -18.82
N LYS A 72 -25.32 -12.85 -19.38
CA LYS A 72 -26.62 -13.53 -19.35
C LYS A 72 -26.94 -14.03 -17.94
N GLY A 73 -25.97 -14.63 -17.26
CA GLY A 73 -26.18 -15.22 -15.94
C GLY A 73 -26.57 -14.19 -14.86
N LEU A 74 -25.95 -13.00 -14.83
CA LEU A 74 -26.32 -11.93 -13.91
C LEU A 74 -27.76 -11.45 -14.11
N LYS A 75 -28.26 -11.39 -15.36
CA LYS A 75 -29.65 -11.01 -15.67
C LYS A 75 -30.69 -12.02 -15.17
N LEU A 76 -30.28 -13.29 -14.98
CA LEU A 76 -31.15 -14.37 -14.55
C LEU A 76 -31.20 -14.57 -13.02
N PHE A 77 -30.49 -13.75 -12.22
CA PHE A 77 -30.37 -13.91 -10.77
C PHE A 77 -31.75 -13.91 -10.05
N GLU A 78 -32.69 -13.08 -10.48
CA GLU A 78 -34.00 -13.02 -9.84
C GLU A 78 -34.76 -14.35 -9.90
N HIS A 79 -34.63 -15.09 -10.99
CA HIS A 79 -35.43 -16.26 -11.29
C HIS A 79 -34.73 -17.59 -10.97
N HIS A 80 -33.45 -17.73 -11.32
CA HIS A 80 -32.75 -19.03 -11.38
C HIS A 80 -31.67 -19.25 -10.32
N LEU A 81 -31.50 -18.32 -9.33
CA LEU A 81 -30.54 -18.54 -8.27
C LEU A 81 -31.03 -19.55 -7.23
N PRO A 82 -30.15 -20.48 -6.75
CA PRO A 82 -30.44 -21.34 -5.60
C PRO A 82 -30.80 -20.52 -4.35
N ALA A 83 -31.71 -21.09 -3.51
CA ALA A 83 -32.22 -20.43 -2.31
C ALA A 83 -31.08 -19.98 -1.36
N GLY A 84 -30.08 -20.86 -1.14
CA GLY A 84 -28.95 -20.56 -0.28
C GLY A 84 -28.10 -19.40 -0.83
N ILE A 85 -27.92 -19.29 -2.15
CA ILE A 85 -27.18 -18.20 -2.78
C ILE A 85 -27.97 -16.89 -2.73
N LYS A 86 -29.30 -16.93 -2.95
CA LYS A 86 -30.17 -15.75 -2.72
C LYS A 86 -30.04 -15.23 -1.29
N ALA A 87 -30.01 -16.12 -0.30
CA ALA A 87 -29.82 -15.75 1.10
C ALA A 87 -28.44 -15.16 1.37
N LEU A 88 -27.37 -15.71 0.77
CA LEU A 88 -26.00 -15.17 0.89
C LEU A 88 -25.89 -13.75 0.29
N LEU A 89 -26.49 -13.50 -0.87
CA LEU A 89 -26.54 -12.19 -1.50
C LEU A 89 -27.25 -11.18 -0.60
N LYS A 90 -28.42 -11.53 -0.09
CA LYS A 90 -29.23 -10.69 0.81
C LYS A 90 -28.49 -10.31 2.08
N GLU A 91 -27.84 -11.30 2.75
CA GLU A 91 -27.04 -11.05 3.95
C GLU A 91 -25.90 -10.07 3.70
N ASN A 92 -25.31 -10.11 2.50
CA ASN A 92 -24.20 -9.24 2.11
C ASN A 92 -24.64 -7.94 1.42
N LYS A 93 -25.94 -7.64 1.42
CA LYS A 93 -26.50 -6.43 0.81
C LYS A 93 -26.09 -6.29 -0.67
N VAL A 94 -26.08 -7.40 -1.40
CA VAL A 94 -25.90 -7.42 -2.85
C VAL A 94 -27.28 -7.49 -3.49
N SER A 95 -27.54 -6.59 -4.44
CA SER A 95 -28.80 -6.58 -5.19
C SER A 95 -28.95 -7.86 -6.00
N ILE A 96 -30.14 -8.43 -6.01
CA ILE A 96 -30.48 -9.57 -6.85
C ILE A 96 -31.03 -9.11 -8.19
N SER A 97 -31.77 -7.98 -8.21
CA SER A 97 -32.34 -7.41 -9.43
C SER A 97 -31.33 -6.64 -10.30
N SER A 98 -30.24 -6.19 -9.68
CA SER A 98 -29.16 -5.48 -10.38
C SER A 98 -27.82 -5.93 -9.78
N PRO A 99 -27.40 -7.19 -9.99
CA PRO A 99 -26.15 -7.69 -9.47
C PRO A 99 -24.99 -7.22 -10.32
N SER A 100 -23.89 -6.84 -9.69
CA SER A 100 -22.67 -6.48 -10.39
C SER A 100 -21.58 -7.55 -10.25
N ALA A 101 -20.73 -7.67 -11.26
CA ALA A 101 -19.58 -8.56 -11.23
C ALA A 101 -18.62 -8.18 -10.08
N SER A 102 -18.44 -6.89 -9.84
CA SER A 102 -17.64 -6.36 -8.73
C SER A 102 -18.21 -6.80 -7.36
N ALA A 103 -19.52 -6.66 -7.14
CA ALA A 103 -20.15 -7.08 -5.88
C ALA A 103 -20.00 -8.59 -5.66
N ILE A 104 -20.14 -9.41 -6.70
CA ILE A 104 -19.92 -10.85 -6.63
C ILE A 104 -18.44 -11.14 -6.29
N SER A 105 -17.50 -10.52 -6.97
CA SER A 105 -16.06 -10.73 -6.77
C SER A 105 -15.59 -10.39 -5.35
N PHE A 106 -16.05 -9.26 -4.81
CA PHE A 106 -15.54 -8.76 -3.51
C PHE A 106 -16.36 -9.15 -2.30
N LYS A 107 -17.67 -9.39 -2.44
CA LYS A 107 -18.55 -9.68 -1.29
C LYS A 107 -18.97 -11.14 -1.20
N ILE A 108 -19.08 -11.85 -2.32
CA ILE A 108 -19.64 -13.21 -2.38
C ILE A 108 -18.56 -14.27 -2.58
N ALA A 109 -17.76 -14.16 -3.64
CA ALA A 109 -16.73 -15.14 -3.97
C ALA A 109 -15.74 -15.41 -2.81
N PRO A 110 -15.25 -14.40 -2.05
CA PRO A 110 -14.36 -14.66 -0.93
C PRO A 110 -14.97 -15.50 0.20
N LYS A 111 -16.29 -15.41 0.42
CA LYS A 111 -17.01 -16.20 1.42
C LYS A 111 -17.16 -17.64 0.98
N ILE A 112 -17.57 -17.87 -0.27
CA ILE A 112 -17.65 -19.20 -0.86
C ILE A 112 -16.28 -19.89 -0.81
N ASN A 113 -15.23 -19.20 -1.26
CA ASN A 113 -13.87 -19.73 -1.30
C ASN A 113 -13.25 -19.96 0.09
N ALA A 114 -13.73 -19.26 1.14
CA ALA A 114 -13.21 -19.41 2.50
C ALA A 114 -13.47 -20.81 3.06
N SER A 115 -14.56 -21.48 2.70
CA SER A 115 -14.86 -22.84 3.15
C SER A 115 -13.76 -23.81 2.75
N GLY A 116 -13.32 -23.79 1.50
CA GLY A 116 -12.25 -24.67 1.01
C GLY A 116 -10.85 -24.33 1.55
N ARG A 117 -10.66 -23.12 2.11
CA ARG A 117 -9.38 -22.69 2.71
C ARG A 117 -9.29 -22.96 4.20
N MET A 118 -10.41 -22.84 4.93
CA MET A 118 -10.44 -22.84 6.41
C MET A 118 -11.17 -24.04 7.00
N GLY A 119 -11.79 -24.87 6.19
CA GLY A 119 -12.60 -26.00 6.62
C GLY A 119 -12.89 -26.97 5.47
N ASP A 120 -14.16 -27.31 5.29
CA ASP A 120 -14.61 -28.22 4.25
C ASP A 120 -15.34 -27.46 3.14
N ALA A 121 -14.85 -27.57 1.90
CA ALA A 121 -15.50 -27.01 0.71
C ALA A 121 -16.95 -27.50 0.53
N ALA A 122 -17.29 -28.66 1.08
CA ALA A 122 -18.66 -29.21 1.08
C ALA A 122 -19.69 -28.27 1.73
N ASP A 123 -19.27 -27.37 2.65
CA ASP A 123 -20.20 -26.41 3.26
C ASP A 123 -20.74 -25.42 2.22
N SER A 124 -19.87 -24.94 1.33
CA SER A 124 -20.30 -24.08 0.22
C SER A 124 -21.14 -24.86 -0.81
N LEU A 125 -20.77 -26.08 -1.13
CA LEU A 125 -21.57 -26.93 -2.02
C LEU A 125 -22.99 -27.17 -1.44
N LYS A 126 -23.09 -27.49 -0.14
CA LYS A 126 -24.39 -27.65 0.53
C LYS A 126 -25.23 -26.38 0.43
N LEU A 127 -24.62 -25.18 0.49
CA LEU A 127 -25.36 -23.92 0.35
C LEU A 127 -26.02 -23.79 -1.03
N TYR A 128 -25.39 -24.31 -2.09
CA TYR A 128 -26.00 -24.34 -3.44
C TYR A 128 -27.19 -25.30 -3.55
N LEU A 129 -27.18 -26.37 -2.80
CA LEU A 129 -28.16 -27.46 -2.90
C LEU A 129 -29.29 -27.37 -1.89
N GLU A 130 -29.11 -26.66 -0.77
CA GLU A 130 -30.05 -26.61 0.33
C GLU A 130 -31.25 -25.68 0.03
N THR A 131 -32.46 -26.17 0.40
CA THR A 131 -33.72 -25.43 0.23
C THR A 131 -34.37 -25.07 1.55
N ASP A 132 -34.03 -25.76 2.66
CA ASP A 132 -34.57 -25.51 4.01
C ASP A 132 -33.99 -24.21 4.58
N PRO A 133 -34.83 -23.18 4.87
CA PRO A 133 -34.34 -21.88 5.38
C PRO A 133 -33.55 -21.98 6.69
N VAL A 134 -33.88 -22.95 7.56
CA VAL A 134 -33.19 -23.14 8.84
C VAL A 134 -31.78 -23.67 8.62
N LYS A 135 -31.62 -24.63 7.72
CA LYS A 135 -30.33 -25.21 7.36
C LYS A 135 -29.49 -24.19 6.59
N ILE A 136 -30.08 -23.41 5.65
CA ILE A 136 -29.43 -22.33 4.95
C ILE A 136 -28.84 -21.33 5.95
N LYS A 137 -29.62 -20.88 6.95
CA LYS A 137 -29.14 -19.95 7.98
C LYS A 137 -27.94 -20.51 8.76
N LYS A 138 -27.95 -21.80 9.11
CA LYS A 138 -26.80 -22.45 9.78
C LYS A 138 -25.54 -22.46 8.88
N LEU A 139 -25.72 -22.78 7.60
CA LEU A 139 -24.61 -22.77 6.63
C LEU A 139 -24.03 -21.37 6.44
N LEU A 140 -24.85 -20.32 6.35
CA LEU A 140 -24.41 -18.94 6.23
C LEU A 140 -23.56 -18.50 7.42
N VAL A 141 -23.98 -18.83 8.66
CA VAL A 141 -23.18 -18.57 9.86
C VAL A 141 -21.82 -19.24 9.76
N LYS A 142 -21.77 -20.53 9.43
CA LYS A 142 -20.53 -21.30 9.33
C LYS A 142 -19.58 -20.75 8.26
N ILE A 143 -20.11 -20.42 7.08
CA ILE A 143 -19.34 -19.80 5.98
C ILE A 143 -18.83 -18.42 6.40
N GLY A 144 -19.64 -17.64 7.13
CA GLY A 144 -19.23 -16.36 7.71
C GLY A 144 -18.07 -16.49 8.69
N GLU A 145 -18.11 -17.50 9.57
CA GLU A 145 -17.03 -17.81 10.50
C GLU A 145 -15.73 -18.21 9.77
N HIS A 146 -15.82 -19.07 8.74
CA HIS A 146 -14.67 -19.43 7.90
C HIS A 146 -14.05 -18.19 7.24
N ASN A 147 -14.86 -17.28 6.71
CA ASN A 147 -14.37 -16.07 6.09
C ASN A 147 -13.70 -15.11 7.11
N THR A 148 -14.28 -14.97 8.30
CA THR A 148 -13.70 -14.17 9.39
C THR A 148 -12.36 -14.76 9.84
N LYS A 149 -12.29 -16.08 10.03
CA LYS A 149 -11.03 -16.78 10.36
C LYS A 149 -9.98 -16.55 9.28
N ARG A 150 -10.33 -16.70 8.01
CA ARG A 150 -9.44 -16.44 6.88
C ARG A 150 -8.90 -14.99 6.91
N GLN A 151 -9.78 -13.99 7.11
CA GLN A 151 -9.39 -12.59 7.17
C GLN A 151 -8.40 -12.31 8.31
N ASN A 152 -8.70 -12.84 9.51
CA ASN A 152 -7.83 -12.67 10.68
C ASN A 152 -6.45 -13.30 10.45
N LEU A 153 -6.37 -14.51 9.88
CA LEU A 153 -5.12 -15.16 9.53
C LEU A 153 -4.35 -14.38 8.47
N CYS A 154 -5.01 -13.91 7.40
CA CYS A 154 -4.37 -13.09 6.40
C CYS A 154 -3.77 -11.80 6.99
N ASN A 155 -4.49 -11.12 7.87
CA ASN A 155 -4.00 -9.90 8.51
C ASN A 155 -2.83 -10.17 9.45
N SER A 156 -2.93 -11.20 10.29
CA SER A 156 -1.84 -11.57 11.19
C SER A 156 -0.55 -11.93 10.43
N ILE A 157 -0.65 -12.75 9.37
CA ILE A 157 0.50 -13.12 8.54
C ILE A 157 1.06 -11.88 7.82
N TYR A 158 0.20 -10.99 7.32
CA TYR A 158 0.63 -9.78 6.66
C TYR A 158 1.40 -8.85 7.60
N GLU A 159 0.91 -8.64 8.83
CA GLU A 159 1.59 -7.84 9.86
C GLU A 159 2.93 -8.44 10.27
N ASP A 160 2.98 -9.75 10.49
CA ASP A 160 4.23 -10.48 10.76
C ASP A 160 5.24 -10.31 9.63
N ALA A 161 4.80 -10.45 8.37
CA ALA A 161 5.65 -10.29 7.20
C ALA A 161 6.17 -8.85 7.06
N ILE A 162 5.33 -7.84 7.26
CA ILE A 162 5.75 -6.44 7.27
C ILE A 162 6.81 -6.20 8.35
N SER A 163 6.60 -6.70 9.57
CA SER A 163 7.55 -6.55 10.67
C SER A 163 8.90 -7.22 10.38
N ALA A 164 8.90 -8.34 9.66
CA ALA A 164 10.14 -8.98 9.21
C ALA A 164 10.85 -8.13 8.14
N LEU A 165 10.10 -7.59 7.17
CA LEU A 165 10.64 -6.76 6.10
C LEU A 165 11.18 -5.42 6.59
N GLU A 166 10.64 -4.87 7.68
CA GLU A 166 11.17 -3.68 8.33
C GLU A 166 12.63 -3.84 8.80
N LYS A 167 13.04 -5.07 9.11
CA LYS A 167 14.42 -5.40 9.53
C LYS A 167 15.32 -5.73 8.34
N THR A 168 14.77 -5.82 7.15
CA THR A 168 15.48 -6.23 5.93
C THR A 168 15.99 -5.00 5.17
N LYS A 169 17.20 -5.10 4.59
CA LYS A 169 17.74 -4.07 3.69
C LYS A 169 17.12 -4.25 2.31
N MET A 170 16.00 -3.60 2.06
CA MET A 170 15.19 -3.79 0.84
C MET A 170 15.93 -3.46 -0.47
N LYS A 171 16.99 -2.65 -0.43
CA LYS A 171 17.84 -2.37 -1.59
C LYS A 171 18.50 -3.62 -2.19
N ASP A 172 18.76 -4.63 -1.35
CA ASP A 172 19.43 -5.87 -1.72
C ASP A 172 18.44 -7.01 -2.05
N VAL A 173 17.14 -6.71 -2.08
CA VAL A 173 16.06 -7.68 -2.30
C VAL A 173 15.35 -7.39 -3.61
N ARG A 174 15.34 -8.36 -4.52
CA ARG A 174 14.54 -8.33 -5.75
C ARG A 174 13.38 -9.32 -5.68
N VAL A 175 13.54 -10.39 -4.90
CA VAL A 175 12.51 -11.38 -4.61
C VAL A 175 12.38 -11.52 -3.11
N ILE A 176 11.20 -11.25 -2.58
CA ILE A 176 10.91 -11.37 -1.15
C ILE A 176 10.68 -12.83 -0.80
N THR A 177 11.42 -13.34 0.19
CA THR A 177 11.24 -14.68 0.74
C THR A 177 11.11 -14.61 2.25
N LEU A 178 10.06 -15.19 2.81
CA LEU A 178 9.84 -15.25 4.26
C LEU A 178 9.25 -16.60 4.64
N ALA A 179 9.62 -17.08 5.84
CA ALA A 179 9.13 -18.34 6.37
C ALA A 179 8.76 -18.24 7.85
N SER A 180 7.68 -18.92 8.25
CA SER A 180 7.28 -18.99 9.67
C SER A 180 6.53 -20.27 9.99
N LYS A 181 6.76 -20.80 11.21
CA LYS A 181 5.98 -21.91 11.77
C LYS A 181 4.54 -21.54 12.15
N LYS A 182 4.28 -20.24 12.28
CA LYS A 182 2.98 -19.72 12.72
C LYS A 182 1.99 -19.50 11.57
N TRP A 183 2.45 -19.60 10.34
CA TRP A 183 1.66 -19.24 9.17
C TRP A 183 0.86 -20.42 8.63
N ASP A 184 -0.40 -20.16 8.32
CA ASP A 184 -1.30 -21.14 7.72
C ASP A 184 -1.12 -21.19 6.21
N GLN A 185 -0.86 -22.38 5.66
CA GLN A 185 -0.62 -22.60 4.23
C GLN A 185 -1.81 -22.15 3.36
N GLY A 186 -3.05 -22.34 3.84
CA GLY A 186 -4.28 -22.07 3.08
C GLY A 186 -4.48 -20.61 2.68
N VAL A 187 -3.75 -19.67 3.31
CA VAL A 187 -3.88 -18.23 3.03
C VAL A 187 -2.61 -17.55 2.52
N LEU A 188 -1.46 -18.27 2.45
CA LEU A 188 -0.19 -17.68 2.02
C LEU A 188 -0.29 -16.97 0.68
N GLY A 189 -0.96 -17.58 -0.31
CA GLY A 189 -1.11 -17.00 -1.64
C GLY A 189 -1.84 -15.65 -1.65
N ILE A 190 -2.80 -15.45 -0.72
CA ILE A 190 -3.50 -14.18 -0.57
C ILE A 190 -2.55 -13.10 -0.02
N VAL A 191 -1.76 -13.47 0.98
CA VAL A 191 -0.79 -12.54 1.58
C VAL A 191 0.34 -12.23 0.62
N CYS A 192 0.84 -13.22 -0.16
CA CYS A 192 1.81 -12.97 -1.24
C CYS A 192 1.31 -11.90 -2.21
N SER A 193 0.06 -11.99 -2.68
CA SER A 193 -0.52 -10.98 -3.59
C SER A 193 -0.52 -9.58 -2.97
N ARG A 194 -0.91 -9.45 -1.70
CA ARG A 194 -0.89 -8.16 -0.98
C ARG A 194 0.53 -7.57 -0.84
N LEU A 195 1.53 -8.42 -0.64
CA LEU A 195 2.92 -7.97 -0.56
C LEU A 195 3.48 -7.61 -1.93
N VAL A 196 3.13 -8.35 -3.00
CA VAL A 196 3.46 -7.99 -4.40
C VAL A 196 2.89 -6.62 -4.74
N GLU A 197 1.61 -6.38 -4.44
CA GLU A 197 0.96 -5.08 -4.65
C GLU A 197 1.69 -3.94 -3.92
N LYS A 198 2.11 -4.19 -2.66
CA LYS A 198 2.78 -3.18 -1.84
C LYS A 198 4.21 -2.89 -2.28
N TYR A 199 5.00 -3.93 -2.59
CA TYR A 199 6.45 -3.80 -2.82
C TYR A 199 6.86 -3.88 -4.28
N HIS A 200 5.93 -4.21 -5.17
CA HIS A 200 6.16 -4.45 -6.59
C HIS A 200 7.36 -5.38 -6.85
N ARG A 201 7.36 -6.51 -6.14
CA ARG A 201 8.39 -7.56 -6.22
C ARG A 201 7.76 -8.93 -6.14
N PRO A 202 8.34 -9.97 -6.78
CA PRO A 202 7.92 -11.33 -6.53
C PRO A 202 8.06 -11.69 -5.05
N VAL A 203 7.12 -12.49 -4.53
CA VAL A 203 7.04 -12.87 -3.13
C VAL A 203 6.85 -14.37 -3.01
N PHE A 204 7.65 -15.02 -2.18
CA PHE A 204 7.45 -16.39 -1.71
C PHE A 204 7.30 -16.41 -0.19
N LEU A 205 6.17 -16.91 0.28
CA LEU A 205 5.91 -17.13 1.70
C LEU A 205 5.81 -18.62 1.99
N PHE A 206 6.43 -19.06 3.09
CA PHE A 206 6.49 -20.47 3.47
C PHE A 206 5.86 -20.69 4.85
N SER A 207 5.05 -21.74 4.94
CA SER A 207 4.62 -22.35 6.19
C SER A 207 5.57 -23.50 6.52
N GLN A 208 6.02 -23.61 7.75
CA GLN A 208 6.92 -24.67 8.18
C GLN A 208 6.18 -25.79 8.90
N GLU A 209 6.31 -27.01 8.39
CA GLU A 209 5.83 -28.24 8.99
C GLU A 209 7.01 -29.19 9.20
N GLY A 210 7.51 -29.28 10.44
CA GLY A 210 8.74 -30.06 10.73
C GLY A 210 9.93 -29.53 9.95
N ASP A 211 10.55 -30.39 9.15
CA ASP A 211 11.70 -30.06 8.29
C ASP A 211 11.32 -29.65 6.86
N ILE A 212 10.05 -29.52 6.59
CA ILE A 212 9.51 -29.13 5.28
C ILE A 212 8.95 -27.72 5.34
N LEU A 213 9.22 -26.94 4.31
CA LEU A 213 8.61 -25.65 4.05
C LEU A 213 7.71 -25.75 2.82
N LYS A 214 6.42 -25.53 3.02
CA LYS A 214 5.44 -25.46 1.94
C LYS A 214 5.13 -24.00 1.64
N GLY A 215 5.41 -23.55 0.43
CA GLY A 215 5.33 -22.16 0.03
C GLY A 215 4.31 -21.87 -1.05
N SER A 216 3.91 -20.61 -1.08
CA SER A 216 3.16 -20.02 -2.19
C SER A 216 3.94 -18.84 -2.73
N GLY A 217 4.05 -18.72 -4.05
CA GLY A 217 4.69 -17.61 -4.75
C GLY A 217 3.68 -16.79 -5.55
N ARG A 218 3.95 -15.49 -5.65
CA ARG A 218 3.27 -14.55 -6.56
C ARG A 218 4.31 -13.66 -7.22
N SER A 219 4.08 -13.30 -8.48
CA SER A 219 5.00 -12.50 -9.28
C SER A 219 4.42 -11.16 -9.70
N ILE A 220 5.26 -10.35 -10.34
CA ILE A 220 4.92 -9.20 -11.16
C ILE A 220 5.00 -9.60 -12.64
N ASP A 221 4.37 -8.82 -13.52
CA ASP A 221 4.10 -9.22 -14.92
C ASP A 221 5.34 -9.66 -15.70
N ASP A 222 6.47 -9.01 -15.54
CA ASP A 222 7.69 -9.28 -16.33
C ASP A 222 8.57 -10.40 -15.76
N ILE A 223 8.16 -11.06 -14.66
CA ILE A 223 8.96 -12.12 -14.03
C ILE A 223 8.18 -13.43 -13.97
N ASN A 224 8.61 -14.40 -14.79
CA ASN A 224 8.04 -15.73 -14.78
C ASN A 224 8.61 -16.56 -13.61
N ILE A 225 7.83 -16.68 -12.50
CA ILE A 225 8.28 -17.45 -11.33
C ILE A 225 8.33 -18.95 -11.55
N HIS A 226 7.59 -19.51 -12.53
CA HIS A 226 7.72 -20.92 -12.87
C HIS A 226 9.07 -21.20 -13.52
N ALA A 227 9.51 -20.35 -14.46
CA ALA A 227 10.84 -20.46 -15.06
C ALA A 227 11.95 -20.27 -14.02
N LEU A 228 11.77 -19.33 -13.09
CA LEU A 228 12.68 -19.11 -11.97
C LEU A 228 12.80 -20.37 -11.10
N LEU A 229 11.69 -21.00 -10.71
CA LEU A 229 11.72 -22.24 -9.93
C LEU A 229 12.34 -23.40 -10.71
N SER A 230 12.08 -23.49 -12.00
CA SER A 230 12.67 -24.53 -12.88
C SER A 230 14.19 -24.47 -12.92
N SER A 231 14.78 -23.25 -12.87
CA SER A 231 16.23 -23.04 -12.87
C SER A 231 16.95 -23.53 -11.62
N MET A 232 16.20 -23.88 -10.56
CA MET A 232 16.74 -24.34 -9.27
C MET A 232 16.04 -25.63 -8.79
N SER A 233 15.56 -26.45 -9.71
CA SER A 233 14.85 -27.71 -9.40
C SER A 233 15.66 -28.67 -8.54
N ASP A 234 17.00 -28.56 -8.52
CA ASP A 234 17.93 -29.36 -7.73
C ASP A 234 17.79 -29.20 -6.21
N ILE A 235 17.22 -28.07 -5.75
CA ILE A 235 16.99 -27.81 -4.31
C ILE A 235 15.52 -27.88 -3.92
N LEU A 236 14.61 -28.13 -4.85
CA LEU A 236 13.18 -28.20 -4.62
C LEU A 236 12.69 -29.64 -4.46
N GLU A 237 11.83 -29.91 -3.47
CA GLU A 237 11.14 -31.18 -3.35
C GLU A 237 10.02 -31.31 -4.38
N THR A 238 9.18 -30.26 -4.48
CA THR A 238 8.11 -30.14 -5.49
C THR A 238 7.89 -28.68 -5.83
N TYR A 239 7.53 -28.42 -7.07
CA TYR A 239 7.05 -27.10 -7.50
C TYR A 239 6.06 -27.24 -8.66
N GLY A 240 5.22 -26.21 -8.84
CA GLY A 240 4.26 -26.16 -9.94
C GLY A 240 3.47 -24.86 -9.92
N GLY A 241 2.91 -24.53 -11.07
CA GLY A 241 2.13 -23.31 -11.24
C GLY A 241 2.29 -22.70 -12.62
N HIS A 242 2.11 -21.41 -12.70
CA HIS A 242 2.19 -20.60 -13.93
C HIS A 242 3.17 -19.43 -13.75
N SER A 243 3.29 -18.57 -14.74
CA SER A 243 4.19 -17.40 -14.70
C SER A 243 3.98 -16.50 -13.48
N MET A 244 2.72 -16.29 -13.07
CA MET A 244 2.33 -15.32 -12.02
C MET A 244 2.10 -15.94 -10.65
N ALA A 245 1.89 -17.24 -10.56
CA ALA A 245 1.56 -17.91 -9.31
C ALA A 245 2.13 -19.33 -9.28
N ALA A 246 2.81 -19.70 -8.20
CA ALA A 246 3.39 -21.02 -8.04
C ALA A 246 3.28 -21.53 -6.60
N GLY A 247 3.18 -22.85 -6.47
CA GLY A 247 3.43 -23.58 -5.23
C GLY A 247 4.83 -24.16 -5.22
N VAL A 248 5.48 -24.21 -4.08
CA VAL A 248 6.83 -24.76 -3.94
C VAL A 248 7.01 -25.43 -2.58
N THR A 249 7.69 -26.58 -2.57
CA THR A 249 8.06 -27.28 -1.35
C THR A 249 9.57 -27.46 -1.30
N ILE A 250 10.18 -27.12 -0.19
CA ILE A 250 11.63 -27.26 0.04
C ILE A 250 11.92 -27.85 1.42
N LYS A 251 13.10 -28.44 1.61
CA LYS A 251 13.60 -28.72 2.96
C LYS A 251 13.97 -27.43 3.67
N ARG A 252 13.75 -27.39 4.97
CA ARG A 252 14.13 -26.21 5.77
C ARG A 252 15.62 -25.87 5.63
N SER A 253 16.48 -26.88 5.53
CA SER A 253 17.93 -26.69 5.33
C SER A 253 18.27 -25.97 4.02
N GLN A 254 17.39 -25.98 3.03
CA GLN A 254 17.57 -25.34 1.73
C GLN A 254 17.04 -23.89 1.67
N TYR A 255 16.40 -23.40 2.74
CA TYR A 255 15.75 -22.10 2.71
C TYR A 255 16.69 -20.93 2.41
N GLU A 256 17.84 -20.88 3.05
CA GLU A 256 18.82 -19.80 2.84
C GLU A 256 19.37 -19.84 1.40
N GLU A 257 19.66 -21.05 0.89
CA GLU A 257 20.12 -21.23 -0.48
C GLU A 257 19.04 -20.84 -1.48
N PHE A 258 17.78 -21.22 -1.23
CA PHE A 258 16.64 -20.79 -2.04
C PHE A 258 16.53 -19.27 -2.09
N SER A 259 16.53 -18.60 -0.93
CA SER A 259 16.45 -17.15 -0.84
C SER A 259 17.57 -16.44 -1.59
N LYS A 260 18.81 -16.98 -1.49
CA LYS A 260 19.96 -16.46 -2.22
C LYS A 260 19.84 -16.66 -3.72
N ARG A 261 19.44 -17.85 -4.18
CA ARG A 261 19.35 -18.16 -5.62
C ARG A 261 18.24 -17.39 -6.32
N VAL A 262 17.05 -17.22 -5.72
CA VAL A 262 15.97 -16.44 -6.34
C VAL A 262 16.36 -14.97 -6.52
N ASN A 263 17.09 -14.39 -5.56
CA ASN A 263 17.59 -13.03 -5.68
C ASN A 263 18.75 -12.94 -6.69
N ALA A 264 19.70 -13.87 -6.68
CA ALA A 264 20.79 -13.93 -7.67
C ALA A 264 20.24 -14.06 -9.11
N PHE A 265 19.22 -14.90 -9.31
CA PHE A 265 18.54 -15.00 -10.60
C PHE A 265 17.95 -13.65 -11.03
N ALA A 266 17.20 -12.99 -10.15
CA ALA A 266 16.60 -11.71 -10.46
C ALA A 266 17.64 -10.63 -10.77
N PHE A 267 18.72 -10.55 -9.98
CA PHE A 267 19.83 -9.62 -10.26
C PHE A 267 20.54 -9.88 -11.59
N ALA A 268 20.63 -11.16 -12.03
CA ALA A 268 21.33 -11.51 -13.25
C ALA A 268 20.47 -11.39 -14.52
N HIS A 269 19.15 -11.56 -14.42
CA HIS A 269 18.27 -11.75 -15.59
C HIS A 269 17.15 -10.72 -15.69
N VAL A 270 16.93 -9.89 -14.65
CA VAL A 270 15.83 -8.92 -14.64
C VAL A 270 16.39 -7.51 -14.56
N ASN A 271 15.97 -6.66 -15.50
CA ASN A 271 16.31 -5.23 -15.42
C ASN A 271 15.64 -4.61 -14.20
N ASP A 272 16.38 -3.78 -13.45
CA ASP A 272 15.87 -3.09 -12.27
C ASP A 272 14.64 -2.19 -12.57
N GLU A 273 14.45 -1.73 -13.80
CA GLU A 273 13.29 -0.95 -14.24
C GLU A 273 11.97 -1.72 -14.12
N VAL A 274 12.00 -3.06 -14.23
CA VAL A 274 10.85 -3.93 -14.04
C VAL A 274 10.23 -3.80 -12.64
N PHE A 275 11.03 -3.42 -11.64
CA PHE A 275 10.56 -3.23 -10.27
C PHE A 275 9.94 -1.85 -10.02
N ILE A 276 9.89 -0.97 -11.02
CA ILE A 276 9.23 0.34 -10.93
C ILE A 276 7.74 0.14 -11.23
N PRO A 277 6.83 0.41 -10.28
CA PRO A 277 5.40 0.27 -10.54
C PRO A 277 4.95 1.32 -11.57
N ILE A 278 4.43 0.87 -12.70
CA ILE A 278 3.86 1.72 -13.72
C ILE A 278 2.37 1.92 -13.41
N LYS A 279 1.92 3.19 -13.44
CA LYS A 279 0.54 3.57 -13.18
C LYS A 279 -0.16 3.88 -14.50
N TYR A 280 -1.23 3.17 -14.77
CA TYR A 280 -2.02 3.33 -15.99
C TYR A 280 -3.34 4.04 -15.70
N TYR A 281 -3.77 4.88 -16.61
CA TYR A 281 -5.12 5.42 -16.69
C TYR A 281 -5.51 5.54 -18.17
N ASP A 282 -6.81 5.43 -18.44
CA ASP A 282 -7.34 5.41 -19.82
C ASP A 282 -7.56 6.81 -20.35
N ALA A 283 -8.01 7.74 -19.50
CA ALA A 283 -8.21 9.13 -19.88
C ALA A 283 -8.05 10.10 -18.70
N GLU A 284 -7.64 11.34 -18.98
CA GLU A 284 -7.71 12.44 -18.02
C GLU A 284 -9.01 13.20 -18.19
N LEU A 285 -9.72 13.44 -17.09
CA LEU A 285 -11.03 14.08 -17.06
C LEU A 285 -10.96 15.44 -16.34
N SER A 286 -11.68 16.42 -16.90
CA SER A 286 -12.10 17.61 -16.19
C SER A 286 -13.42 17.38 -15.45
N LEU A 287 -13.73 18.19 -14.42
CA LEU A 287 -15.00 18.09 -13.69
C LEU A 287 -16.24 18.17 -14.60
N SER A 288 -16.19 19.00 -15.66
CA SER A 288 -17.30 19.16 -16.60
C SER A 288 -17.59 17.93 -17.44
N GLN A 289 -16.61 17.07 -17.65
CA GLN A 289 -16.77 15.80 -18.38
C GLN A 289 -17.37 14.70 -17.51
N ILE A 290 -17.35 14.86 -16.17
CA ILE A 290 -17.94 13.90 -15.23
C ILE A 290 -19.45 14.16 -15.13
N ASN A 291 -20.21 13.68 -16.09
CA ASN A 291 -21.65 13.88 -16.22
C ASN A 291 -22.39 12.54 -16.41
N GLN A 292 -23.72 12.59 -16.47
CA GLN A 292 -24.55 11.39 -16.59
C GLN A 292 -24.31 10.62 -17.89
N ASN A 293 -24.04 11.32 -18.99
CA ASN A 293 -23.77 10.66 -20.28
C ASN A 293 -22.53 9.76 -20.20
N LEU A 294 -21.44 10.25 -19.59
CA LEU A 294 -20.24 9.44 -19.37
C LEU A 294 -20.57 8.18 -18.54
N LEU A 295 -21.36 8.34 -17.46
CA LEU A 295 -21.72 7.18 -16.61
C LEU A 295 -22.58 6.17 -17.37
N ASP A 296 -23.48 6.61 -18.24
CA ASP A 296 -24.32 5.73 -19.05
C ASP A 296 -23.51 5.01 -20.14
N GLU A 297 -22.53 5.67 -20.75
CA GLU A 297 -21.58 5.04 -21.68
C GLU A 297 -20.70 3.99 -21.00
N LEU A 298 -20.22 4.26 -19.78
CA LEU A 298 -19.41 3.31 -19.02
C LEU A 298 -20.16 2.01 -18.68
N LYS A 299 -21.48 2.06 -18.49
CA LYS A 299 -22.30 0.86 -18.28
C LYS A 299 -22.26 -0.12 -19.45
N LEU A 300 -21.99 0.36 -20.67
CA LEU A 300 -21.85 -0.50 -21.86
C LEU A 300 -20.61 -1.42 -21.79
N LEU A 301 -19.62 -1.06 -20.97
CA LEU A 301 -18.42 -1.85 -20.77
C LEU A 301 -18.63 -3.00 -19.78
N GLU A 302 -19.71 -2.96 -19.01
CA GLU A 302 -19.98 -4.03 -18.01
C GLU A 302 -20.39 -5.37 -18.69
N PRO A 303 -20.13 -6.49 -18.05
CA PRO A 303 -19.46 -6.66 -16.75
C PRO A 303 -17.94 -6.48 -16.85
N CYS A 304 -17.39 -5.69 -15.91
CA CYS A 304 -15.94 -5.50 -15.80
C CYS A 304 -15.31 -6.55 -14.87
N GLY A 305 -14.05 -6.90 -15.15
CA GLY A 305 -13.27 -7.88 -14.41
C GLY A 305 -11.95 -8.22 -15.11
N CYS A 306 -11.37 -9.38 -14.82
CA CYS A 306 -10.12 -9.80 -15.47
C CYS A 306 -10.29 -9.78 -17.00
N GLY A 307 -9.30 -9.25 -17.74
CA GLY A 307 -9.32 -9.15 -19.21
C GLY A 307 -10.28 -8.09 -19.77
N ASN A 308 -11.20 -7.53 -18.97
CA ASN A 308 -12.07 -6.41 -19.32
C ASN A 308 -12.16 -5.49 -18.09
N LEU A 309 -11.05 -4.82 -17.78
CA LEU A 309 -10.94 -3.96 -16.60
C LEU A 309 -11.89 -2.76 -16.67
N ALA A 310 -12.36 -2.30 -15.52
CA ALA A 310 -13.06 -1.01 -15.46
C ALA A 310 -12.07 0.10 -15.85
N PRO A 311 -12.52 1.09 -16.66
CA PRO A 311 -11.66 2.20 -17.05
C PRO A 311 -11.19 3.00 -15.84
N LYS A 312 -9.91 3.35 -15.83
CA LYS A 312 -9.29 4.24 -14.86
C LYS A 312 -9.16 5.64 -15.42
N PHE A 313 -9.56 6.60 -14.62
CA PHE A 313 -9.51 8.00 -14.99
C PHE A 313 -8.56 8.76 -14.10
N LYS A 314 -7.87 9.75 -14.68
CA LYS A 314 -7.06 10.70 -13.93
C LYS A 314 -7.81 12.02 -13.83
N ILE A 315 -7.80 12.64 -12.65
CA ILE A 315 -8.22 14.01 -12.44
C ILE A 315 -7.13 14.77 -11.72
N THR A 316 -6.83 15.98 -12.19
CA THR A 316 -5.81 16.84 -11.59
C THR A 316 -6.46 18.11 -11.08
N THR A 317 -6.13 18.52 -9.84
CA THR A 317 -6.69 19.71 -9.20
C THR A 317 -5.66 20.44 -8.36
N SER A 318 -5.82 21.74 -8.18
CA SER A 318 -5.11 22.53 -7.17
C SER A 318 -5.85 22.59 -5.83
N GLU A 319 -7.18 22.44 -5.86
CA GLU A 319 -8.05 22.62 -4.71
C GLU A 319 -8.88 21.35 -4.44
N LEU A 320 -8.94 20.99 -3.18
CA LEU A 320 -9.79 19.91 -2.71
C LEU A 320 -10.11 20.11 -1.22
N SER A 321 -11.14 19.44 -0.75
CA SER A 321 -11.35 19.18 0.68
C SER A 321 -11.37 17.67 0.92
N PHE A 322 -10.95 17.24 2.12
CA PHE A 322 -11.07 15.84 2.50
C PHE A 322 -11.60 15.72 3.93
N THR A 323 -12.44 14.73 4.14
CA THR A 323 -13.09 14.46 5.42
C THR A 323 -12.87 13.00 5.80
N PRO A 324 -12.21 12.72 6.95
CA PRO A 324 -12.09 11.36 7.46
C PRO A 324 -13.45 10.71 7.70
N MET A 325 -13.56 9.42 7.40
CA MET A 325 -14.80 8.67 7.63
C MET A 325 -15.02 8.44 9.13
N LYS A 326 -16.22 8.68 9.64
CA LYS A 326 -16.53 8.59 11.09
C LYS A 326 -16.21 7.23 11.70
N ARG A 327 -16.50 6.13 11.01
CA ARG A 327 -16.30 4.76 11.51
C ARG A 327 -14.89 4.22 11.26
N PHE A 328 -14.25 4.68 10.20
CA PHE A 328 -12.94 4.24 9.74
C PHE A 328 -12.12 5.47 9.36
N PRO A 329 -11.59 6.20 10.35
CA PRO A 329 -10.95 7.49 10.14
C PRO A 329 -9.63 7.42 9.36
N GLU A 330 -9.10 6.23 9.15
CA GLU A 330 -8.00 5.94 8.22
C GLU A 330 -8.38 6.07 6.74
N HIS A 331 -9.68 6.18 6.43
CA HIS A 331 -10.23 6.40 5.09
C HIS A 331 -10.85 7.80 5.02
N ALA A 332 -10.88 8.39 3.83
CA ALA A 332 -11.46 9.72 3.64
C ALA A 332 -12.36 9.81 2.41
N GLU A 333 -13.35 10.67 2.50
CA GLU A 333 -14.02 11.24 1.34
C GLU A 333 -13.29 12.52 0.93
N ILE A 334 -12.85 12.55 -0.32
CA ILE A 334 -12.20 13.71 -0.95
C ILE A 334 -13.22 14.35 -1.86
N LYS A 335 -13.31 15.69 -1.85
CA LYS A 335 -14.18 16.44 -2.78
C LYS A 335 -13.33 17.35 -3.64
N ILE A 336 -13.51 17.21 -4.95
CA ILE A 336 -12.97 18.09 -5.97
C ILE A 336 -14.19 18.82 -6.58
N GLY A 337 -14.42 20.07 -6.16
CA GLY A 337 -15.69 20.72 -6.41
C GLY A 337 -16.86 19.93 -5.79
N ASP A 338 -17.81 19.49 -6.63
CA ASP A 338 -18.96 18.66 -6.24
C ASP A 338 -18.73 17.14 -6.47
N PHE A 339 -17.56 16.74 -7.00
CA PHE A 339 -17.26 15.35 -7.30
C PHE A 339 -16.61 14.64 -6.09
N PRO A 340 -17.28 13.62 -5.52
CA PRO A 340 -16.74 12.87 -4.40
C PRO A 340 -15.84 11.72 -4.87
N LEU A 341 -14.68 11.59 -4.23
CA LEU A 341 -13.77 10.48 -4.35
C LEU A 341 -13.61 9.79 -2.99
N LEU A 342 -13.65 8.47 -2.95
CA LEU A 342 -13.37 7.68 -1.77
C LEU A 342 -11.91 7.21 -1.82
N MET A 343 -11.13 7.55 -0.80
CA MET A 343 -9.74 7.12 -0.68
C MET A 343 -9.53 6.27 0.57
N PHE A 344 -9.16 5.02 0.36
CA PHE A 344 -8.79 4.10 1.44
C PHE A 344 -7.35 4.36 1.87
N ASN A 345 -7.10 4.29 3.20
CA ASN A 345 -5.77 4.48 3.79
C ASN A 345 -5.08 5.79 3.33
N TYR A 346 -5.81 6.90 3.36
CA TYR A 346 -5.34 8.20 2.88
C TYR A 346 -4.27 8.86 3.78
N THR A 347 -4.13 8.42 5.01
CA THR A 347 -3.31 9.09 6.04
C THR A 347 -1.85 9.32 5.64
N PRO A 348 -1.15 8.41 4.93
CA PRO A 348 0.20 8.66 4.45
C PRO A 348 0.28 9.82 3.45
N PHE A 349 -0.82 10.11 2.76
CA PHE A 349 -0.90 11.13 1.71
C PHE A 349 -1.49 12.45 2.21
N ALA A 350 -1.96 12.53 3.45
CA ALA A 350 -2.66 13.70 3.99
C ALA A 350 -1.83 14.98 3.88
N LYS A 351 -0.53 14.91 4.19
CA LYS A 351 0.39 16.06 4.06
C LYS A 351 0.54 16.49 2.60
N ALA A 352 0.70 15.54 1.68
CA ALA A 352 0.78 15.85 0.26
C ALA A 352 -0.53 16.44 -0.26
N MET A 353 -1.69 15.90 0.15
CA MET A 353 -2.99 16.48 -0.21
C MET A 353 -3.16 17.91 0.31
N ARG A 354 -2.61 18.23 1.48
CA ARG A 354 -2.69 19.57 2.09
C ARG A 354 -1.79 20.56 1.38
N PHE A 355 -0.56 20.19 1.06
CA PHE A 355 0.50 21.13 0.70
C PHE A 355 0.95 21.08 -0.76
N SER A 356 0.61 20.06 -1.53
CA SER A 356 0.95 20.02 -2.96
C SER A 356 0.16 21.06 -3.74
N ARG A 357 0.82 21.74 -4.66
CA ARG A 357 0.21 22.72 -5.54
C ARG A 357 -0.76 22.06 -6.53
N GLN A 358 -0.35 20.93 -7.09
CA GLN A 358 -1.18 20.09 -7.95
C GLN A 358 -1.30 18.71 -7.33
N LYS A 359 -2.48 18.14 -7.41
CA LYS A 359 -2.83 16.84 -6.87
C LYS A 359 -3.54 16.06 -7.96
N SER A 360 -3.00 14.90 -8.28
CA SER A 360 -3.59 14.01 -9.28
C SER A 360 -4.11 12.75 -8.61
N PHE A 361 -5.30 12.33 -9.00
CA PHE A 361 -5.94 11.12 -8.53
C PHE A 361 -6.22 10.22 -9.73
N ILE A 362 -5.82 8.95 -9.65
CA ILE A 362 -6.30 7.92 -10.54
C ILE A 362 -7.41 7.18 -9.80
N PHE A 363 -8.57 7.06 -10.44
CA PHE A 363 -9.77 6.49 -9.84
C PHE A 363 -10.58 5.70 -10.85
N GLU A 364 -11.42 4.82 -10.32
CA GLU A 364 -12.49 4.13 -11.05
C GLU A 364 -13.84 4.65 -10.55
N PHE A 365 -14.84 4.76 -11.42
CA PHE A 365 -16.19 5.08 -10.95
C PHE A 365 -16.76 3.94 -10.13
N GLN A 366 -17.41 4.29 -9.01
CA GLN A 366 -18.24 3.34 -8.30
C GLN A 366 -19.46 3.03 -9.18
N GLU A 367 -19.74 1.76 -9.33
CA GLU A 367 -20.76 1.25 -10.24
C GLU A 367 -22.11 1.97 -10.06
N GLY A 368 -22.59 2.59 -11.15
CA GLY A 368 -23.87 3.31 -11.17
C GLY A 368 -23.90 4.64 -10.42
N GLU A 369 -22.79 5.09 -9.82
CA GLU A 369 -22.75 6.32 -9.03
C GLU A 369 -21.78 7.35 -9.62
N ARG A 370 -22.12 8.64 -9.50
CA ARG A 370 -21.21 9.75 -9.76
C ARG A 370 -20.24 9.92 -8.58
N LYS A 371 -19.47 8.89 -8.30
CA LYS A 371 -18.48 8.82 -7.23
C LYS A 371 -17.30 7.96 -7.67
N GLY A 372 -16.09 8.40 -7.36
CA GLY A 372 -14.88 7.63 -7.69
C GLY A 372 -14.28 6.91 -6.49
N ILE A 373 -13.62 5.79 -6.75
CA ILE A 373 -12.77 5.08 -5.78
C ILE A 373 -11.32 5.28 -6.22
N VAL A 374 -10.53 5.95 -5.39
CA VAL A 374 -9.12 6.26 -5.68
C VAL A 374 -8.29 5.00 -5.59
N SER A 375 -7.60 4.67 -6.67
CA SER A 375 -6.58 3.62 -6.70
C SER A 375 -5.18 4.19 -6.49
N GLU A 376 -4.92 5.42 -6.98
CA GLU A 376 -3.61 6.05 -6.88
C GLU A 376 -3.73 7.55 -6.61
N PHE A 377 -2.79 8.07 -5.84
CA PHE A 377 -2.63 9.49 -5.59
C PHE A 377 -1.20 9.94 -5.91
N ASP A 378 -1.10 11.07 -6.60
CA ASP A 378 0.16 11.76 -6.82
C ASP A 378 0.02 13.22 -6.39
N GLY A 379 0.75 13.61 -5.36
CA GLY A 379 0.82 14.97 -4.87
C GLY A 379 1.74 15.88 -5.72
N GLY A 380 2.31 15.34 -6.79
CA GLY A 380 3.35 16.02 -7.55
C GLY A 380 4.59 16.31 -6.72
N SER A 381 5.60 16.87 -7.38
CA SER A 381 6.86 17.22 -6.73
C SER A 381 6.82 18.58 -5.99
N PHE A 382 5.67 19.23 -5.89
CA PHE A 382 5.55 20.59 -5.38
C PHE A 382 4.74 20.66 -4.09
N ILE A 383 5.41 20.85 -2.97
CA ILE A 383 4.78 21.28 -1.73
C ILE A 383 4.70 22.81 -1.76
N ASN A 384 3.49 23.35 -1.69
CA ASN A 384 3.30 24.78 -1.64
C ASN A 384 3.78 25.34 -0.29
N GLN A 385 4.90 26.09 -0.29
CA GLN A 385 5.43 26.71 0.92
C GLN A 385 4.55 27.84 1.48
N ASP A 386 3.76 28.47 0.60
CA ASP A 386 2.97 29.64 0.96
C ASP A 386 1.60 29.28 1.54
N ALA A 387 1.24 27.99 1.55
CA ALA A 387 0.00 27.55 2.14
C ALA A 387 0.02 27.79 3.66
N ASN A 388 -0.55 28.90 4.07
CA ASN A 388 -0.86 29.25 5.47
C ASN A 388 0.31 29.59 6.41
N GLY A 389 1.48 29.98 5.90
CA GLY A 389 2.60 30.44 6.75
C GLY A 389 3.23 29.33 7.61
N TYR A 390 3.05 28.07 7.26
CA TYR A 390 3.71 26.97 7.95
C TYR A 390 5.18 26.91 7.57
N VAL A 391 6.05 27.21 8.53
CA VAL A 391 7.46 26.91 8.46
C VAL A 391 7.65 25.48 8.95
N PHE A 392 8.21 24.60 8.11
CA PHE A 392 8.46 23.20 8.46
C PHE A 392 9.79 23.08 9.23
N PRO A 393 9.78 23.00 10.58
CA PRO A 393 10.99 22.93 11.39
C PRO A 393 11.46 21.50 11.63
N PHE A 394 11.43 20.68 10.61
CA PHE A 394 11.67 19.25 10.76
C PHE A 394 13.07 18.89 11.20
N GLU A 395 14.07 19.73 10.91
CA GLU A 395 15.44 19.56 11.36
C GLU A 395 15.61 19.61 12.88
N VAL A 396 14.61 20.09 13.62
CA VAL A 396 14.62 20.13 15.09
C VAL A 396 14.82 18.74 15.69
N GLU A 397 14.36 17.70 15.04
CA GLU A 397 14.56 16.33 15.52
C GLU A 397 16.04 15.88 15.52
N GLN A 398 16.90 16.50 14.72
CA GLN A 398 18.34 16.22 14.75
C GLN A 398 18.95 16.58 16.09
N LEU A 399 18.41 17.58 16.79
CA LEU A 399 18.96 18.10 18.03
C LEU A 399 18.87 17.15 19.22
N LYS A 400 18.06 16.08 19.14
CA LYS A 400 17.98 15.04 20.18
C LYS A 400 19.22 14.16 20.24
N TYR A 401 20.03 14.13 19.18
CA TYR A 401 21.22 13.31 19.10
C TYR A 401 22.46 14.06 19.59
N ASP A 402 23.34 13.38 20.29
CA ASP A 402 24.61 13.92 20.75
C ASP A 402 25.76 13.42 19.90
N LYS A 403 26.79 14.22 19.77
CA LYS A 403 28.04 13.83 19.11
C LYS A 403 28.82 12.87 20.03
N THR A 404 28.35 11.62 20.17
CA THR A 404 29.00 10.59 21.00
C THR A 404 30.08 9.81 20.24
N THR A 405 30.05 9.83 18.91
CA THR A 405 30.98 9.13 18.03
C THR A 405 31.35 10.05 16.86
N THR A 406 32.48 9.77 16.20
CA THR A 406 32.90 10.52 15.02
C THR A 406 31.92 10.27 13.88
N ALA A 407 31.29 11.33 13.36
CA ALA A 407 30.45 11.26 12.18
C ALA A 407 31.33 11.11 10.92
N SER A 408 30.99 10.18 10.04
CA SER A 408 31.66 9.99 8.76
C SER A 408 30.79 10.53 7.63
N TYR A 409 31.23 11.57 6.98
CA TYR A 409 30.53 12.18 5.83
C TYR A 409 31.50 12.98 4.96
N THR A 410 31.08 13.29 3.75
CA THR A 410 31.82 14.13 2.80
C THR A 410 31.08 15.45 2.60
N ILE A 411 31.77 16.56 2.75
CA ILE A 411 31.21 17.88 2.42
C ILE A 411 31.25 18.07 0.91
N TYR A 412 30.17 18.52 0.31
CA TYR A 412 30.11 18.83 -1.11
C TYR A 412 29.68 20.27 -1.36
N GLN A 413 30.15 20.82 -2.48
CA GLN A 413 29.71 22.14 -2.94
C GLN A 413 28.36 22.05 -3.66
N PRO A 414 27.42 22.96 -3.46
CA PRO A 414 26.11 22.92 -4.10
C PRO A 414 26.14 22.74 -5.63
N GLN A 415 27.16 23.29 -6.31
CA GLN A 415 27.36 23.15 -7.75
C GLN A 415 27.60 21.68 -8.18
N SER A 416 28.13 20.83 -7.31
CA SER A 416 28.36 19.41 -7.60
C SER A 416 27.15 18.52 -7.37
N LEU A 417 26.01 19.06 -6.96
CA LEU A 417 24.76 18.30 -6.75
C LEU A 417 24.33 17.57 -8.03
N LEU A 418 24.49 18.19 -9.18
CA LEU A 418 24.18 17.56 -10.48
C LEU A 418 24.93 16.23 -10.67
N ASN A 419 26.19 16.13 -10.24
CA ASN A 419 26.96 14.88 -10.35
C ASN A 419 26.31 13.75 -9.54
N HIS A 420 25.77 14.06 -8.35
CA HIS A 420 25.07 13.08 -7.53
C HIS A 420 23.76 12.63 -8.18
N VAL A 421 23.03 13.55 -8.81
CA VAL A 421 21.79 13.25 -9.54
C VAL A 421 22.08 12.39 -10.76
N THR A 422 23.10 12.75 -11.58
CA THR A 422 23.51 11.97 -12.76
C THR A 422 23.92 10.55 -12.40
N GLN A 423 24.63 10.36 -11.27
CA GLN A 423 24.99 9.04 -10.79
C GLN A 423 23.74 8.23 -10.34
N ALA A 424 22.78 8.89 -9.72
CA ALA A 424 21.51 8.25 -9.32
C ALA A 424 20.68 7.85 -10.55
N SER A 425 20.66 8.66 -11.61
CA SER A 425 19.90 8.37 -12.84
C SER A 425 20.38 7.11 -13.57
N ALA A 426 21.60 6.67 -13.30
CA ALA A 426 22.13 5.41 -13.87
C ALA A 426 21.63 4.14 -13.15
N THR A 427 20.85 4.29 -12.10
CA THR A 427 20.32 3.18 -11.27
C THR A 427 18.88 3.44 -10.89
N VAL A 428 18.18 2.39 -10.43
CA VAL A 428 16.81 2.50 -9.90
C VAL A 428 16.81 2.62 -8.38
N PHE A 429 17.80 2.03 -7.73
CA PHE A 429 17.87 1.89 -6.27
C PHE A 429 19.15 2.44 -5.69
N GLY A 430 19.09 2.80 -4.43
CA GLY A 430 20.26 2.98 -3.57
C GLY A 430 20.64 4.42 -3.24
N THR A 431 20.00 5.44 -3.81
CA THR A 431 20.31 6.85 -3.50
C THR A 431 19.13 7.57 -2.85
N ALA A 432 19.37 8.21 -1.71
CA ALA A 432 18.42 9.12 -1.08
C ALA A 432 18.93 10.56 -1.17
N PHE A 433 18.12 11.46 -1.68
CA PHE A 433 18.25 12.90 -1.54
C PHE A 433 17.34 13.34 -0.39
N VAL A 434 17.89 14.06 0.60
CA VAL A 434 17.18 14.35 1.85
C VAL A 434 17.08 15.85 2.07
N ALA A 435 15.87 16.37 2.14
CA ALA A 435 15.58 17.74 2.48
C ALA A 435 14.91 17.82 3.86
N PHE A 436 15.34 18.76 4.71
CA PHE A 436 14.67 19.12 5.95
C PHE A 436 13.87 20.42 5.83
N SER A 437 13.95 21.10 4.70
CA SER A 437 13.11 22.27 4.41
C SER A 437 12.24 22.00 3.19
N GLY A 438 11.02 22.54 3.21
CA GLY A 438 10.15 22.50 2.04
C GLY A 438 10.75 23.22 0.83
N TYR A 439 11.53 24.28 1.06
CA TYR A 439 12.22 25.01 -0.01
C TYR A 439 13.22 24.12 -0.75
N ASP A 440 14.11 23.44 -0.04
CA ASP A 440 15.12 22.57 -0.66
C ASP A 440 14.46 21.41 -1.38
N TYR A 441 13.40 20.83 -0.78
CA TYR A 441 12.62 19.78 -1.40
C TYR A 441 12.00 20.22 -2.74
N VAL A 442 11.28 21.34 -2.74
CA VAL A 442 10.61 21.88 -3.93
C VAL A 442 11.61 22.31 -4.99
N SER A 443 12.69 22.99 -4.58
CA SER A 443 13.75 23.44 -5.49
C SER A 443 14.39 22.25 -6.20
N PHE A 444 14.73 21.20 -5.46
CA PHE A 444 15.30 19.98 -6.03
C PHE A 444 14.32 19.30 -6.98
N ALA A 445 13.08 19.06 -6.54
CA ALA A 445 12.06 18.42 -7.33
C ALA A 445 11.77 19.16 -8.65
N LYS A 446 11.71 20.50 -8.60
CA LYS A 446 11.51 21.35 -9.78
C LYS A 446 12.66 21.26 -10.78
N THR A 447 13.90 21.18 -10.28
CA THR A 447 15.11 21.19 -11.11
C THR A 447 15.38 19.81 -11.71
N TYR A 448 15.10 18.75 -10.97
CA TYR A 448 15.52 17.38 -11.29
C TYR A 448 14.35 16.40 -11.46
N SER A 449 13.12 16.88 -11.75
CA SER A 449 12.02 16.00 -12.13
C SER A 449 12.41 15.15 -13.34
N ASN A 450 12.00 13.89 -13.34
CA ASN A 450 12.28 12.91 -14.41
C ASN A 450 13.77 12.51 -14.59
N GLN A 451 14.61 12.70 -13.57
CA GLN A 451 16.03 12.32 -13.62
C GLN A 451 16.33 11.12 -12.70
N GLY A 452 15.67 9.99 -12.91
CA GLY A 452 15.98 8.76 -12.19
C GLY A 452 15.66 8.80 -10.68
N ILE A 453 14.72 9.64 -10.27
CA ILE A 453 14.17 9.69 -8.93
C ILE A 453 12.76 9.10 -8.99
N TYR A 454 12.55 7.99 -8.31
CA TYR A 454 11.33 7.17 -8.43
C TYR A 454 10.38 7.27 -7.24
N TYR A 455 10.83 7.87 -6.15
CA TYR A 455 10.02 8.09 -4.98
C TYR A 455 10.14 9.52 -4.47
N TYR A 456 9.02 10.15 -4.18
CA TYR A 456 8.93 11.50 -3.62
C TYR A 456 8.06 11.49 -2.37
N GLY A 457 8.58 11.95 -1.25
CA GLY A 457 7.77 12.07 -0.04
C GLY A 457 8.53 11.86 1.26
N ILE A 458 7.80 11.45 2.28
CA ILE A 458 8.36 11.10 3.59
C ILE A 458 8.80 9.64 3.52
N ALA A 459 10.01 9.33 4.02
CA ALA A 459 10.48 7.95 4.05
C ALA A 459 9.51 7.07 4.84
N ASP A 460 8.88 6.16 4.15
CA ASP A 460 8.04 5.13 4.71
C ASP A 460 8.43 3.75 4.16
N LYS A 461 7.63 2.75 4.50
CA LYS A 461 7.87 1.36 4.09
C LYS A 461 7.72 1.12 2.58
N THR A 462 7.15 2.07 1.85
CA THR A 462 6.90 1.96 0.40
C THR A 462 8.05 2.44 -0.44
N CYS A 463 8.97 3.25 0.10
CA CYS A 463 10.14 3.73 -0.66
C CYS A 463 11.13 2.60 -1.01
N ALA A 464 11.13 1.50 -0.27
CA ALA A 464 11.77 0.22 -0.56
C ALA A 464 13.20 0.30 -1.19
N GLY A 465 13.91 1.40 -0.92
CA GLY A 465 15.27 1.65 -1.43
C GLY A 465 15.34 2.23 -2.83
N TYR A 466 14.22 2.58 -3.48
CA TYR A 466 14.23 3.34 -4.73
C TYR A 466 15.00 4.63 -4.59
N ASN A 467 15.62 5.11 -5.69
CA ASN A 467 16.17 6.45 -5.71
C ASN A 467 15.08 7.46 -5.33
N SER A 468 15.29 8.17 -4.24
CA SER A 468 14.23 8.88 -3.52
C SER A 468 14.59 10.33 -3.25
N LEU A 469 13.61 11.22 -3.32
CA LEU A 469 13.64 12.52 -2.68
C LEU A 469 12.80 12.47 -1.41
N LEU A 470 13.45 12.56 -0.26
CA LEU A 470 12.83 12.41 1.05
C LEU A 470 12.69 13.76 1.75
N LEU A 471 11.49 14.07 2.23
CA LEU A 471 11.22 15.22 3.08
C LEU A 471 11.18 14.77 4.53
N SER A 472 12.15 15.20 5.31
CA SER A 472 12.22 14.98 6.76
C SER A 472 11.92 13.53 7.20
N PRO A 473 12.73 12.56 6.77
CA PRO A 473 12.54 11.18 7.20
C PRO A 473 12.71 11.09 8.72
N GLN A 474 11.81 10.36 9.36
CA GLN A 474 11.77 10.22 10.81
C GLN A 474 12.75 9.17 11.32
N GLY A 475 13.46 9.48 12.42
CA GLY A 475 14.47 8.58 12.98
C GLY A 475 15.68 8.37 12.06
N VAL A 476 16.29 7.21 12.14
CA VAL A 476 17.51 6.86 11.37
C VAL A 476 17.39 5.55 10.59
N ASP A 477 16.43 4.69 10.90
CA ASP A 477 16.31 3.34 10.33
C ASP A 477 16.05 3.29 8.81
N TRP A 478 15.49 4.37 8.26
CA TRP A 478 15.28 4.51 6.82
C TRP A 478 16.60 4.42 6.03
N ALA A 479 17.71 4.90 6.62
CA ALA A 479 19.02 4.99 5.98
C ALA A 479 19.60 3.63 5.55
N LYS A 480 19.20 2.53 6.21
CA LYS A 480 19.66 1.17 5.87
C LYS A 480 19.30 0.73 4.45
N ASN A 481 18.29 1.35 3.85
CA ASN A 481 17.82 1.04 2.51
C ASN A 481 18.62 1.71 1.40
N TYR A 482 19.64 2.51 1.73
CA TYR A 482 20.42 3.28 0.76
C TYR A 482 21.92 2.98 0.83
N ASN A 483 22.59 3.12 -0.31
CA ASN A 483 24.05 3.08 -0.45
C ASN A 483 24.63 4.47 -0.41
N LYS A 484 23.83 5.48 -0.77
CA LYS A 484 24.24 6.87 -0.86
C LYS A 484 23.14 7.77 -0.31
N ILE A 485 23.51 8.70 0.55
CA ILE A 485 22.62 9.69 1.15
C ILE A 485 23.19 11.08 0.86
N VAL A 486 22.43 11.91 0.19
CA VAL A 486 22.80 13.28 -0.18
C VAL A 486 21.84 14.24 0.51
N PHE A 487 22.32 14.93 1.52
CA PHE A 487 21.54 15.98 2.16
C PHE A 487 21.48 17.23 1.28
N LEU A 488 20.28 17.76 1.12
CA LEU A 488 20.02 19.00 0.37
C LEU A 488 19.99 20.21 1.29
N SER A 489 19.73 19.97 2.57
CA SER A 489 19.69 20.95 3.64
C SER A 489 20.90 20.79 4.56
N PRO A 490 21.38 21.87 5.18
CA PRO A 490 22.41 21.79 6.22
C PRO A 490 21.99 20.91 7.38
N ILE A 491 22.97 20.27 8.00
CA ILE A 491 22.76 19.46 9.20
C ILE A 491 23.00 20.34 10.43
N LEU A 492 22.04 20.35 11.35
CA LEU A 492 22.12 21.12 12.60
C LEU A 492 22.97 20.43 13.66
N GLU A 493 23.09 19.10 13.61
CA GLU A 493 23.75 18.31 14.65
C GLU A 493 24.47 17.12 14.04
N GLU A 494 25.80 17.07 14.15
CA GLU A 494 26.62 15.95 13.64
C GLU A 494 26.28 14.61 14.32
N GLY A 495 25.77 14.61 15.55
CA GLY A 495 25.28 13.43 16.24
C GLY A 495 24.21 12.68 15.46
N TYR A 496 23.40 13.37 14.67
CA TYR A 496 22.42 12.73 13.78
C TYR A 496 23.12 11.88 12.69
N ILE A 497 24.17 12.40 12.07
CA ILE A 497 24.95 11.65 11.08
C ILE A 497 25.64 10.46 11.74
N ALA A 498 26.18 10.65 12.94
CA ALA A 498 26.81 9.54 13.68
C ALA A 498 25.81 8.39 13.95
N GLU A 499 24.56 8.68 14.25
CA GLU A 499 23.51 7.67 14.40
C GLU A 499 23.14 7.00 13.05
N LEU A 500 23.09 7.76 11.95
CA LEU A 500 22.89 7.19 10.61
C LEU A 500 24.02 6.21 10.24
N ASN A 501 25.28 6.53 10.57
CA ASN A 501 26.43 5.66 10.33
C ASN A 501 26.37 4.34 11.11
N LYS A 502 25.67 4.29 12.26
CA LYS A 502 25.47 3.05 13.02
C LYS A 502 24.50 2.08 12.35
N VAL A 503 23.48 2.61 11.67
CA VAL A 503 22.41 1.79 11.05
C VAL A 503 22.63 1.53 9.58
N SER A 504 23.49 2.30 8.92
CA SER A 504 23.74 2.21 7.48
C SER A 504 25.22 2.35 7.14
N SER A 505 25.67 1.57 6.14
CA SER A 505 26.99 1.73 5.50
C SER A 505 26.98 2.70 4.33
N ALA A 506 25.91 3.51 4.19
CA ALA A 506 25.78 4.47 3.10
C ALA A 506 26.87 5.54 3.13
N GLN A 507 27.34 5.96 1.96
CA GLN A 507 28.15 7.15 1.82
C GLN A 507 27.25 8.38 2.04
N ILE A 508 27.59 9.22 3.00
CA ILE A 508 26.82 10.40 3.37
C ILE A 508 27.50 11.67 2.83
N PHE A 509 26.72 12.49 2.15
CA PHE A 509 27.14 13.78 1.57
C PHE A 509 26.33 14.91 2.19
N VAL A 510 26.99 15.95 2.67
CA VAL A 510 26.39 17.11 3.33
C VAL A 510 26.79 18.38 2.56
N PRO A 511 25.85 19.29 2.25
CA PRO A 511 26.21 20.53 1.56
C PRO A 511 27.00 21.47 2.47
N THR A 512 27.89 22.26 1.89
CA THR A 512 28.48 23.40 2.61
C THR A 512 27.38 24.39 2.98
N SER A 513 27.37 24.82 4.24
CA SER A 513 26.45 25.87 4.70
C SER A 513 27.15 26.80 5.69
N GLU A 514 26.97 28.07 5.45
CA GLU A 514 27.52 29.12 6.31
C GLU A 514 26.46 29.78 7.23
N LYS A 515 25.17 29.43 7.08
CA LYS A 515 24.09 30.15 7.76
C LYS A 515 23.19 29.26 8.60
N LEU A 516 23.06 29.60 9.90
CA LEU A 516 22.03 29.08 10.77
C LEU A 516 20.63 29.52 10.30
N PRO A 517 19.57 28.67 10.47
CA PRO A 517 18.23 29.01 10.03
C PRO A 517 17.64 30.19 10.82
N TYR A 518 17.53 31.37 10.20
CA TYR A 518 16.98 32.61 10.81
C TYR A 518 15.57 32.46 11.38
N ARG A 519 14.82 31.46 10.94
CA ARG A 519 13.45 31.17 11.41
C ARG A 519 13.35 30.96 12.94
N TYR A 520 14.43 30.50 13.58
CA TYR A 520 14.46 30.29 15.02
C TYR A 520 14.51 31.59 15.85
N ASN A 521 14.79 32.74 15.24
CA ASN A 521 14.70 34.03 15.94
C ASN A 521 13.31 34.30 16.49
N SER A 522 12.26 33.89 15.78
CA SER A 522 10.88 34.14 16.18
C SER A 522 10.32 33.08 17.15
N LEU A 523 11.11 32.06 17.52
CA LEU A 523 10.67 30.96 18.39
C LEU A 523 10.45 31.44 19.81
N ASN A 524 9.30 31.09 20.39
CA ASN A 524 8.97 31.44 21.79
C ASN A 524 9.27 30.25 22.73
N LEU A 525 10.45 30.27 23.36
CA LEU A 525 10.89 29.25 24.32
C LEU A 525 10.44 29.54 25.77
N SER A 526 9.51 30.48 26.01
CA SER A 526 9.06 30.78 27.37
C SER A 526 8.30 29.60 28.00
N ARG A 527 8.50 29.40 29.29
CA ARG A 527 7.78 28.39 30.08
C ARG A 527 6.25 28.57 30.02
N GLU A 528 5.79 29.79 29.91
CA GLU A 528 4.36 30.13 29.79
C GLU A 528 3.80 29.59 28.47
N ASN A 529 4.53 29.78 27.33
CA ASN A 529 4.12 29.30 26.04
C ASN A 529 4.07 27.76 26.00
N PHE A 530 5.09 27.07 26.52
CA PHE A 530 5.11 25.62 26.67
C PHE A 530 3.95 25.12 27.54
N GLY A 531 3.63 25.81 28.65
CA GLY A 531 2.51 25.47 29.52
C GLY A 531 1.15 25.58 28.83
N LYS A 532 0.94 26.60 28.00
CA LYS A 532 -0.28 26.76 27.19
C LYS A 532 -0.43 25.60 26.18
N ILE A 533 0.65 25.25 25.48
CA ILE A 533 0.66 24.16 24.50
C ILE A 533 0.39 22.83 25.20
N TYR A 534 1.09 22.53 26.30
CA TYR A 534 0.91 21.31 27.07
C TYR A 534 -0.52 21.12 27.55
N SER A 535 -1.11 22.18 28.14
CA SER A 535 -2.47 22.15 28.65
C SER A 535 -3.50 21.87 27.57
N ALA A 536 -3.29 22.40 26.36
CA ALA A 536 -4.16 22.15 25.23
C ALA A 536 -4.05 20.69 24.74
N LEU A 537 -2.85 20.14 24.61
CA LEU A 537 -2.62 18.73 24.26
C LEU A 537 -3.24 17.79 25.31
N ALA A 538 -3.02 18.07 26.59
CA ALA A 538 -3.54 17.28 27.70
C ALA A 538 -5.07 17.31 27.82
N SER A 539 -5.75 18.31 27.23
CA SER A 539 -7.22 18.40 27.20
C SER A 539 -7.85 17.45 26.16
N LYS A 540 -7.07 16.90 25.25
CA LYS A 540 -7.52 16.08 24.10
C LYS A 540 -6.90 14.68 24.11
N GLN A 541 -6.71 14.11 25.30
CA GLN A 541 -6.22 12.74 25.44
C GLN A 541 -7.09 11.75 24.69
N ASN A 542 -6.44 10.75 24.09
CA ASN A 542 -7.07 9.69 23.30
C ASN A 542 -7.82 10.15 22.02
N THR A 543 -7.67 11.42 21.62
CA THR A 543 -8.19 11.89 20.34
C THR A 543 -7.24 11.47 19.22
N LEU A 544 -7.81 10.99 18.11
CA LEU A 544 -7.07 10.66 16.90
C LEU A 544 -6.99 11.90 16.00
N PHE A 545 -5.81 12.15 15.49
CA PHE A 545 -5.50 13.24 14.57
C PHE A 545 -4.88 12.65 13.30
N VAL A 546 -5.05 13.35 12.18
CA VAL A 546 -4.48 12.91 10.90
C VAL A 546 -2.95 13.01 10.92
N ASP A 547 -2.45 14.17 11.32
CA ASP A 547 -1.04 14.54 11.38
C ASP A 547 -0.82 15.69 12.38
N GLU A 548 0.41 16.14 12.53
CA GLU A 548 0.78 17.27 13.38
C GLU A 548 0.09 18.58 12.96
N PHE A 549 -0.25 18.74 11.70
CA PHE A 549 -0.97 19.92 11.19
C PHE A 549 -2.44 19.89 11.62
N ASP A 550 -3.07 18.73 11.58
CA ASP A 550 -4.43 18.55 12.07
C ASP A 550 -4.54 18.84 13.58
N ILE A 551 -3.52 18.45 14.35
CA ILE A 551 -3.43 18.81 15.77
C ILE A 551 -3.34 20.32 15.93
N PHE A 552 -2.47 20.96 15.15
CA PHE A 552 -2.29 22.42 15.22
C PHE A 552 -3.58 23.16 14.85
N ASP A 553 -4.19 22.82 13.73
CA ASP A 553 -5.42 23.46 13.24
C ASP A 553 -6.55 23.36 14.27
N LYS A 554 -6.73 22.19 14.88
CA LYS A 554 -7.81 21.95 15.84
C LYS A 554 -7.57 22.55 17.21
N LEU A 555 -6.31 22.69 17.65
CA LEU A 555 -6.00 23.10 19.02
C LEU A 555 -5.39 24.50 19.14
N PHE A 556 -4.71 24.99 18.13
CA PHE A 556 -3.82 26.15 18.25
C PHE A 556 -4.09 27.28 17.26
N ALA A 557 -4.66 27.02 16.08
CA ALA A 557 -4.85 28.03 15.04
C ALA A 557 -5.60 29.29 15.53
N SER A 558 -6.52 29.14 16.48
CA SER A 558 -7.28 30.26 17.07
C SER A 558 -6.63 30.89 18.31
N ARG A 559 -5.45 30.42 18.75
CA ARG A 559 -4.86 30.76 20.07
C ARG A 559 -3.62 31.65 20.01
N ASN A 560 -3.32 32.25 18.86
CA ASN A 560 -2.11 33.06 18.64
C ASN A 560 -0.80 32.32 19.00
N ILE A 561 -0.77 31.00 18.74
CA ILE A 561 0.42 30.15 18.86
C ILE A 561 0.92 29.88 17.43
N LYS A 562 2.22 30.08 17.18
CA LYS A 562 2.81 29.78 15.87
C LYS A 562 3.01 28.28 15.71
N PHE A 563 2.91 27.75 14.49
CA PHE A 563 3.18 26.34 14.21
C PHE A 563 4.58 25.92 14.69
N LEU A 564 5.60 26.75 14.45
CA LEU A 564 6.97 26.53 14.91
C LEU A 564 7.04 26.31 16.43
N ASP A 565 6.38 27.16 17.22
CA ASP A 565 6.38 27.06 18.69
C ASP A 565 5.71 25.78 19.17
N TYR A 566 4.56 25.45 18.57
CA TYR A 566 3.83 24.23 18.85
C TYR A 566 4.66 22.98 18.53
N PHE A 567 5.23 22.91 17.30
CA PHE A 567 5.98 21.75 16.85
C PHE A 567 7.23 21.49 17.70
N VAL A 568 7.98 22.56 18.02
CA VAL A 568 9.14 22.48 18.92
C VAL A 568 8.71 22.00 20.31
N ALA A 569 7.64 22.57 20.87
CA ALA A 569 7.14 22.17 22.18
C ALA A 569 6.72 20.69 22.18
N LEU A 570 6.05 20.23 21.12
CA LEU A 570 5.67 18.83 20.96
C LEU A 570 6.88 17.90 21.02
N LYS A 571 7.95 18.22 20.25
CA LYS A 571 9.19 17.43 20.23
C LYS A 571 9.95 17.44 21.56
N VAL A 572 9.95 18.56 22.26
CA VAL A 572 10.50 18.65 23.64
C VAL A 572 9.69 17.79 24.60
N PHE A 573 8.35 17.79 24.50
CA PHE A 573 7.50 16.97 25.38
C PHE A 573 7.68 15.47 25.09
N GLU A 574 7.85 15.06 23.84
CA GLU A 574 8.19 13.68 23.47
C GLU A 574 9.52 13.26 24.10
N GLU A 575 10.57 14.07 23.95
CA GLU A 575 11.90 13.78 24.48
C GLU A 575 11.89 13.66 26.01
N LEU A 576 11.13 14.49 26.69
CA LEU A 576 11.01 14.49 28.16
C LEU A 576 10.03 13.43 28.69
N GLY A 577 9.31 12.72 27.83
CA GLY A 577 8.27 11.78 28.22
C GLY A 577 7.01 12.44 28.79
N LEU A 578 6.85 13.75 28.61
CA LEU A 578 5.66 14.52 29.02
C LEU A 578 4.48 14.29 28.08
N ALA A 579 4.74 13.97 26.84
CA ALA A 579 3.74 13.55 25.85
C ALA A 579 4.28 12.35 25.07
N LYS A 580 3.37 11.43 24.70
CA LYS A 580 3.64 10.29 23.84
C LYS A 580 2.78 10.40 22.60
N ILE A 581 3.40 10.25 21.45
CA ILE A 581 2.72 10.16 20.17
C ILE A 581 2.75 8.69 19.72
N GLU A 582 1.58 8.10 19.57
CA GLU A 582 1.41 6.73 19.08
C GLU A 582 0.71 6.75 17.74
N SER A 583 1.01 5.77 16.88
CA SER A 583 0.27 5.57 15.64
C SER A 583 -0.80 4.52 15.86
N GLU A 584 -2.05 4.90 15.63
CA GLU A 584 -3.20 3.99 15.63
C GLU A 584 -3.88 4.06 14.27
N ARG A 585 -3.82 2.98 13.49
CA ARG A 585 -4.36 2.90 12.11
C ARG A 585 -3.85 4.02 11.17
N GLY A 586 -2.58 4.39 11.32
CA GLY A 586 -1.99 5.49 10.53
C GLY A 586 -2.36 6.90 10.99
N LEU A 587 -3.15 7.04 12.05
CA LEU A 587 -3.49 8.30 12.69
C LEU A 587 -2.60 8.53 13.92
N MET A 588 -2.41 9.79 14.28
CA MET A 588 -1.65 10.19 15.46
C MET A 588 -2.55 10.27 16.69
N LYS A 589 -2.16 9.57 17.74
CA LYS A 589 -2.80 9.63 19.06
C LYS A 589 -1.84 10.26 20.05
N ILE A 590 -2.26 11.33 20.72
CA ILE A 590 -1.46 11.99 21.73
C ILE A 590 -1.97 11.60 23.11
N SER A 591 -1.05 11.17 23.97
CA SER A 591 -1.27 11.04 25.41
C SER A 591 -0.29 11.94 26.16
N ALA A 592 -0.81 12.80 27.06
CA ALA A 592 0.00 13.65 27.92
C ALA A 592 0.02 13.07 29.34
N ASP A 593 1.20 12.84 29.89
CA ASP A 593 1.36 12.30 31.24
C ASP A 593 1.46 13.46 32.27
N LYS A 594 0.35 13.72 32.94
CA LYS A 594 0.26 14.78 33.97
C LYS A 594 1.02 14.46 35.26
N THR A 595 1.46 13.21 35.44
CA THR A 595 2.20 12.79 36.63
C THR A 595 3.68 13.12 36.54
N VAL A 596 4.21 13.20 35.30
CA VAL A 596 5.61 13.52 35.03
C VAL A 596 5.83 15.02 35.17
N LYS A 597 6.79 15.39 36.01
CA LYS A 597 7.27 16.76 36.16
C LYS A 597 8.73 16.81 35.74
N LYS A 598 9.03 17.57 34.71
CA LYS A 598 10.38 17.72 34.14
C LYS A 598 10.71 19.20 33.95
N ASN A 599 12.00 19.53 34.06
CA ASN A 599 12.47 20.84 33.66
C ASN A 599 12.72 20.85 32.14
N LEU A 600 12.30 21.89 31.44
CA LEU A 600 12.52 22.04 30.01
C LEU A 600 14.01 21.97 29.64
N THR A 601 14.90 22.42 30.52
CA THR A 601 16.36 22.38 30.31
C THR A 601 16.93 20.98 30.34
N GLU A 602 16.19 19.95 30.77
CA GLU A 602 16.57 18.55 30.65
C GLU A 602 16.45 18.03 29.21
N SER A 603 15.70 18.72 28.36
CA SER A 603 15.60 18.41 26.92
C SER A 603 16.81 18.94 26.17
N LYS A 604 17.45 18.07 25.38
CA LYS A 604 18.54 18.45 24.47
C LYS A 604 18.05 19.38 23.38
N ILE A 605 16.85 19.10 22.83
CA ILE A 605 16.22 19.95 21.81
C ILE A 605 16.04 21.35 22.36
N TYR A 606 15.45 21.51 23.56
CA TYR A 606 15.23 22.82 24.17
C TYR A 606 16.55 23.56 24.43
N SER A 607 17.52 22.88 25.02
CA SER A 607 18.81 23.46 25.40
C SER A 607 19.61 23.91 24.17
N LYS A 608 19.69 23.08 23.13
CA LYS A 608 20.40 23.41 21.88
C LYS A 608 19.70 24.53 21.11
N LEU A 609 18.35 24.54 21.04
CA LEU A 609 17.62 25.65 20.41
C LEU A 609 17.79 26.97 21.18
N SER A 610 17.90 26.92 22.50
CA SER A 610 18.20 28.11 23.31
C SER A 610 19.56 28.68 22.97
N LEU A 611 20.59 27.84 22.77
CA LEU A 611 21.91 28.27 22.33
C LEU A 611 21.87 28.86 20.92
N ILE A 612 21.24 28.18 19.96
CA ILE A 612 21.08 28.67 18.58
C ILE A 612 20.41 30.04 18.57
N LYS A 613 19.34 30.20 19.35
CA LYS A 613 18.63 31.48 19.45
C LYS A 613 19.48 32.60 20.02
N ASN A 614 20.33 32.32 21.00
CA ASN A 614 21.26 33.30 21.58
C ASN A 614 22.33 33.70 20.55
N MET A 615 22.94 32.74 19.84
CA MET A 615 23.91 33.01 18.77
C MET A 615 23.32 33.86 17.64
N LEU A 616 22.05 33.63 17.28
CA LEU A 616 21.37 34.45 16.27
C LEU A 616 21.10 35.88 16.71
N LYS A 617 20.95 36.14 18.03
CA LYS A 617 20.80 37.48 18.60
C LYS A 617 22.15 38.24 18.66
N GLU A 618 23.23 37.53 18.92
CA GLU A 618 24.58 38.11 19.01
C GLU A 618 25.14 38.52 17.63
N ASN A 619 24.62 37.92 16.56
CA ASN A 619 25.02 38.21 15.16
C ASN A 619 24.12 39.24 14.46
N GLN A 620 23.15 39.85 15.17
CA GLN A 620 22.33 40.98 14.73
C GLN A 620 22.85 42.29 15.33
#